data_fbd5fd08f5da430465a190c6fdf3aa12
#
_entry.id   fbd5fd08f5da430465a190c6fdf3aa12
#
_cell.length_a   1.000
_cell.length_b   1.000
_cell.length_c   1.000
_cell.angle_alpha   90.00
_cell.angle_beta   90.00
_cell.angle_gamma   90.00
#
_symmetry.space_group_name_H-M   'P 1'
#
loop_
_entity.id
_entity.type
_entity.pdbx_description
1 polymer ?
#
loop_
_entity_poly.entity_id
_entity_poly.type
_entity_poly.pdbx_seq_one_letter_code
_entity_poly.pdbx_strand_id
1 'polypeptide(L)'
;MQAYKRRLEALGSVVTFDYPYMKAGSKRPDPHAKLVAAHREALAAAREAHANPLTQGALTQGATDPVVLVGKSMGGRIGCHLALEEPVAALVCLGYPLVGMGQAAKLRDRVLVELARPILFVQGTRDKLCPLDRLSDVRSRMTAPNELFVVEGGDHSLTVTKTALAAAGESQEDVDGRVIAAIAGFVRRHT
;
A
#
# COMPACT_ATOMS: atom_id res chain seq x y z
N MET A 1 5.76 -1.61 9.29
CA MET A 1 4.73 -2.54 8.81
C MET A 1 4.12 -3.40 9.92
N GLN A 2 4.86 -3.89 10.91
CA GLN A 2 4.31 -4.75 11.99
C GLN A 2 3.12 -4.14 12.75
N ALA A 3 3.17 -2.82 13.07
CA ALA A 3 2.05 -2.14 13.74
C ALA A 3 0.77 -2.14 12.88
N TYR A 4 0.90 -1.96 11.57
CA TYR A 4 -0.23 -2.01 10.64
C TYR A 4 -0.73 -3.45 10.43
N LYS A 5 0.14 -4.46 10.42
CA LYS A 5 -0.25 -5.86 10.26
C LYS A 5 -1.36 -6.25 11.22
N ARG A 6 -1.12 -6.12 12.54
CA ARG A 6 -2.11 -6.50 13.57
C ARG A 6 -3.45 -5.78 13.41
N ARG A 7 -3.43 -4.52 12.98
CA ARG A 7 -4.65 -3.74 12.78
C ARG A 7 -5.40 -4.16 11.52
N LEU A 8 -4.68 -4.56 10.47
CA LEU A 8 -5.26 -5.06 9.22
C LEU A 8 -5.82 -6.47 9.38
N GLU A 9 -5.33 -7.27 10.31
CA GLU A 9 -5.87 -8.61 10.64
C GLU A 9 -7.34 -8.59 11.08
N ALA A 10 -7.83 -7.44 11.54
CA ALA A 10 -9.27 -7.24 11.80
C ALA A 10 -10.12 -7.13 10.52
N LEU A 11 -9.51 -6.95 9.36
CA LEU A 11 -10.19 -6.82 8.07
C LEU A 11 -10.16 -8.12 7.25
N GLY A 12 -9.29 -9.05 7.59
CA GLY A 12 -9.13 -10.32 6.88
C GLY A 12 -7.77 -10.96 7.12
N SER A 13 -7.50 -12.05 6.43
CA SER A 13 -6.22 -12.74 6.49
C SER A 13 -5.09 -11.86 5.95
N VAL A 14 -4.01 -11.69 6.70
CA VAL A 14 -2.89 -10.82 6.32
C VAL A 14 -1.59 -11.62 6.17
N VAL A 15 -1.10 -11.70 4.94
CA VAL A 15 0.22 -12.24 4.62
C VAL A 15 1.21 -11.10 4.41
N THR A 16 2.37 -11.18 5.05
CA THR A 16 3.46 -10.21 4.88
C THR A 16 4.68 -10.89 4.30
N PHE A 17 5.44 -10.17 3.48
CA PHE A 17 6.72 -10.65 2.98
C PHE A 17 7.76 -9.53 2.95
N ASP A 18 9.03 -9.92 2.97
CA ASP A 18 10.16 -9.02 2.76
C ASP A 18 10.81 -9.33 1.40
N TYR A 19 11.18 -8.28 0.68
CA TYR A 19 11.92 -8.44 -0.58
C TYR A 19 13.29 -9.09 -0.36
N PRO A 20 13.85 -9.79 -1.37
CA PRO A 20 15.13 -10.50 -1.23
C PRO A 20 16.27 -9.64 -0.70
N TYR A 21 16.40 -8.37 -1.14
CA TYR A 21 17.43 -7.47 -0.64
C TYR A 21 17.26 -7.15 0.86
N MET A 22 16.03 -7.10 1.37
CA MET A 22 15.74 -6.86 2.80
C MET A 22 16.15 -8.08 3.63
N LYS A 23 15.83 -9.29 3.14
CA LYS A 23 16.25 -10.56 3.78
C LYS A 23 17.77 -10.70 3.82
N ALA A 24 18.45 -10.18 2.80
CA ALA A 24 19.92 -10.14 2.73
C ALA A 24 20.54 -9.00 3.56
N GLY A 25 19.75 -8.19 4.28
CA GLY A 25 20.24 -7.05 5.06
C GLY A 25 20.77 -5.88 4.21
N SER A 26 20.54 -5.89 2.90
CA SER A 26 20.98 -4.83 2.00
C SER A 26 20.13 -3.58 2.15
N LYS A 27 20.79 -2.41 2.17
CA LYS A 27 20.09 -1.11 2.09
C LYS A 27 19.77 -0.69 0.64
N ARG A 28 20.39 -1.36 -0.35
CA ARG A 28 20.18 -1.08 -1.77
C ARG A 28 19.09 -2.00 -2.30
N PRO A 29 17.99 -1.46 -2.81
CA PRO A 29 16.94 -2.28 -3.42
C PRO A 29 17.43 -3.08 -4.62
N ASP A 30 16.84 -4.26 -4.80
CA ASP A 30 17.01 -5.05 -6.02
C ASP A 30 16.51 -4.29 -7.28
N PRO A 31 16.96 -4.67 -8.49
CA PRO A 31 16.40 -4.17 -9.74
C PRO A 31 14.88 -4.37 -9.81
N HIS A 32 14.19 -3.46 -10.50
CA HIS A 32 12.73 -3.42 -10.58
C HIS A 32 12.11 -4.79 -10.94
N ALA A 33 12.60 -5.45 -11.99
CA ALA A 33 12.07 -6.74 -12.44
C ALA A 33 12.15 -7.81 -11.33
N LYS A 34 13.25 -7.83 -10.56
CA LYS A 34 13.43 -8.77 -9.44
C LYS A 34 12.45 -8.47 -8.29
N LEU A 35 12.17 -7.19 -8.04
CA LEU A 35 11.18 -6.80 -7.03
C LEU A 35 9.76 -7.23 -7.43
N VAL A 36 9.37 -7.03 -8.70
CA VAL A 36 8.07 -7.47 -9.22
C VAL A 36 7.95 -8.99 -9.16
N ALA A 37 8.98 -9.73 -9.59
CA ALA A 37 9.01 -11.18 -9.53
C ALA A 37 8.82 -11.71 -8.09
N ALA A 38 9.59 -11.17 -7.13
CA ALA A 38 9.46 -11.56 -5.73
C ALA A 38 8.08 -11.23 -5.14
N HIS A 39 7.46 -10.14 -5.56
CA HIS A 39 6.10 -9.80 -5.13
C HIS A 39 5.06 -10.76 -5.74
N ARG A 40 5.24 -11.17 -7.01
CA ARG A 40 4.40 -12.17 -7.68
C ARG A 40 4.49 -13.53 -6.99
N GLU A 41 5.68 -13.98 -6.67
CA GLU A 41 5.91 -15.23 -5.92
C GLU A 41 5.21 -15.20 -4.56
N ALA A 42 5.32 -14.08 -3.83
CA ALA A 42 4.65 -13.91 -2.54
C ALA A 42 3.13 -13.92 -2.68
N LEU A 43 2.58 -13.30 -3.73
CA LEU A 43 1.14 -13.31 -4.02
C LEU A 43 0.66 -14.73 -4.36
N ALA A 44 1.40 -15.46 -5.19
CA ALA A 44 1.06 -16.84 -5.55
C ALA A 44 1.06 -17.75 -4.32
N ALA A 45 2.11 -17.69 -3.50
CA ALA A 45 2.19 -18.45 -2.26
C ALA A 45 1.06 -18.10 -1.26
N ALA A 46 0.66 -16.83 -1.19
CA ALA A 46 -0.45 -16.41 -0.33
C ALA A 46 -1.79 -16.99 -0.83
N ARG A 47 -2.02 -17.01 -2.15
CA ARG A 47 -3.21 -17.62 -2.76
C ARG A 47 -3.26 -19.12 -2.53
N GLU A 48 -2.14 -19.83 -2.72
CA GLU A 48 -2.04 -21.26 -2.48
C GLU A 48 -2.31 -21.62 -1.01
N ALA A 49 -1.71 -20.88 -0.08
CA ALA A 49 -1.94 -21.09 1.35
C ALA A 49 -3.41 -20.85 1.74
N HIS A 50 -4.08 -19.90 1.08
CA HIS A 50 -5.47 -19.58 1.34
C HIS A 50 -6.43 -20.58 0.69
N ALA A 51 -6.09 -21.11 -0.48
CA ALA A 51 -6.88 -22.14 -1.17
C ALA A 51 -6.82 -23.53 -0.54
N ASN A 52 -5.94 -23.76 0.44
CA ASN A 52 -5.76 -25.08 1.05
C ASN A 52 -6.95 -25.43 1.99
N PRO A 53 -7.75 -26.47 1.70
CA PRO A 53 -8.91 -26.85 2.51
C PRO A 53 -8.59 -27.20 3.96
N LEU A 54 -7.35 -27.59 4.26
CA LEU A 54 -6.90 -27.93 5.61
C LEU A 54 -6.72 -26.69 6.52
N THR A 55 -6.62 -25.50 5.93
CA THR A 55 -6.48 -24.22 6.65
C THR A 55 -7.79 -23.46 6.74
N GLN A 56 -8.79 -23.83 5.94
CA GLN A 56 -10.13 -23.27 5.96
C GLN A 56 -11.12 -24.28 6.55
N GLY A 57 -11.82 -23.92 7.61
CA GLY A 57 -13.01 -24.66 8.04
C GLY A 57 -14.03 -24.73 6.89
N ALA A 58 -14.61 -25.87 6.68
CA ALA A 58 -15.37 -26.40 5.53
C ALA A 58 -16.52 -25.55 4.92
N LEU A 59 -16.45 -24.23 4.79
CA LEU A 59 -17.59 -23.39 4.44
C LEU A 59 -17.47 -22.51 3.17
N THR A 60 -16.39 -22.55 2.39
CA THR A 60 -16.33 -21.77 1.13
C THR A 60 -15.77 -22.60 -0.03
N GLN A 61 -16.63 -23.36 -0.68
CA GLN A 61 -16.33 -23.86 -2.03
C GLN A 61 -16.73 -22.79 -3.05
N GLY A 62 -15.75 -22.23 -3.79
CA GLY A 62 -15.99 -21.68 -5.11
C GLY A 62 -15.76 -20.19 -5.36
N ALA A 63 -15.52 -19.34 -4.36
CA ALA A 63 -15.13 -17.96 -4.59
C ALA A 63 -13.65 -17.75 -4.20
N THR A 64 -12.83 -17.27 -5.13
CA THR A 64 -11.51 -16.77 -4.78
C THR A 64 -11.69 -15.48 -3.99
N ASP A 65 -11.35 -15.51 -2.70
CA ASP A 65 -11.45 -14.32 -1.86
C ASP A 65 -10.68 -13.14 -2.49
N PRO A 66 -11.24 -11.93 -2.43
CA PRO A 66 -10.62 -10.77 -3.05
C PRO A 66 -9.29 -10.43 -2.38
N VAL A 67 -8.24 -10.28 -3.18
CA VAL A 67 -6.90 -9.92 -2.70
C VAL A 67 -6.71 -8.41 -2.78
N VAL A 68 -6.34 -7.79 -1.67
CA VAL A 68 -5.95 -6.37 -1.60
C VAL A 68 -4.45 -6.26 -1.34
N LEU A 69 -3.73 -5.55 -2.19
CA LEU A 69 -2.31 -5.29 -1.99
C LEU A 69 -2.12 -4.04 -1.12
N VAL A 70 -1.52 -4.19 0.05
CA VAL A 70 -1.18 -3.07 0.94
C VAL A 70 0.34 -2.88 0.97
N GLY A 71 0.82 -1.77 0.47
CA GLY A 71 2.26 -1.53 0.37
C GLY A 71 2.70 -0.17 0.91
N LYS A 72 3.80 -0.16 1.70
CA LYS A 72 4.45 1.07 2.13
C LYS A 72 5.55 1.45 1.15
N SER A 73 5.58 2.75 0.74
CA SER A 73 6.63 3.31 -0.09
C SER A 73 6.86 2.47 -1.36
N MET A 74 8.07 1.96 -1.54
CA MET A 74 8.42 1.11 -2.68
C MET A 74 7.50 -0.12 -2.80
N GLY A 75 7.06 -0.71 -1.68
CA GLY A 75 6.13 -1.84 -1.69
C GLY A 75 4.80 -1.51 -2.36
N GLY A 76 4.24 -0.33 -2.10
CA GLY A 76 3.04 0.15 -2.79
C GLY A 76 3.28 0.35 -4.28
N ARG A 77 4.40 0.99 -4.65
CA ARG A 77 4.74 1.20 -6.07
C ARG A 77 4.95 -0.12 -6.83
N ILE A 78 5.64 -1.09 -6.25
CA ILE A 78 5.82 -2.41 -6.88
C ILE A 78 4.49 -3.16 -6.94
N GLY A 79 3.62 -3.03 -5.92
CA GLY A 79 2.27 -3.55 -5.96
C GLY A 79 1.44 -3.00 -7.13
N CYS A 80 1.57 -1.69 -7.43
CA CYS A 80 0.93 -1.10 -8.61
C CYS A 80 1.42 -1.73 -9.93
N HIS A 81 2.74 -1.96 -10.08
CA HIS A 81 3.26 -2.65 -11.25
C HIS A 81 2.76 -4.08 -11.35
N LEU A 82 2.70 -4.81 -10.23
CA LEU A 82 2.18 -6.17 -10.20
C LEU A 82 0.70 -6.21 -10.62
N ALA A 83 -0.10 -5.24 -10.18
CA ALA A 83 -1.53 -5.18 -10.47
C ALA A 83 -1.88 -4.85 -11.92
N LEU A 84 -0.90 -4.47 -12.76
CA LEU A 84 -1.07 -4.41 -14.22
C LEU A 84 -1.13 -5.81 -14.86
N GLU A 85 -0.53 -6.80 -14.22
CA GLU A 85 -0.37 -8.16 -14.76
C GLU A 85 -1.17 -9.20 -13.97
N GLU A 86 -1.40 -8.96 -12.68
CA GLU A 86 -2.05 -9.91 -11.77
C GLU A 86 -3.45 -9.42 -11.35
N PRO A 87 -4.45 -10.31 -11.32
CA PRO A 87 -5.77 -9.94 -10.85
C PRO A 87 -5.76 -9.72 -9.33
N VAL A 88 -6.02 -8.48 -8.92
CA VAL A 88 -6.23 -8.08 -7.52
C VAL A 88 -7.49 -7.23 -7.43
N ALA A 89 -8.15 -7.22 -6.28
CA ALA A 89 -9.37 -6.45 -6.08
C ALA A 89 -9.08 -4.95 -5.95
N ALA A 90 -8.09 -4.60 -5.14
CA ALA A 90 -7.74 -3.20 -4.88
C ALA A 90 -6.30 -3.06 -4.38
N LEU A 91 -5.83 -1.80 -4.30
CA LEU A 91 -4.52 -1.44 -3.76
C LEU A 91 -4.64 -0.38 -2.68
N VAL A 92 -3.74 -0.45 -1.68
CA VAL A 92 -3.54 0.60 -0.69
C VAL A 92 -2.06 0.98 -0.65
N CYS A 93 -1.75 2.24 -0.92
CA CYS A 93 -0.39 2.76 -0.90
C CYS A 93 -0.19 3.68 0.31
N LEU A 94 0.67 3.27 1.24
CA LEU A 94 1.07 4.03 2.42
C LEU A 94 2.34 4.83 2.09
N GLY A 95 2.24 6.12 1.85
CA GLY A 95 3.35 6.97 1.44
C GLY A 95 3.88 6.56 0.04
N TYR A 96 3.12 6.77 -1.02
CA TYR A 96 3.57 6.44 -2.38
C TYR A 96 4.78 7.33 -2.77
N PRO A 97 5.90 6.74 -3.25
CA PRO A 97 7.09 7.52 -3.60
C PRO A 97 6.97 8.06 -5.04
N LEU A 98 6.10 9.07 -5.24
CA LEU A 98 5.78 9.62 -6.56
C LEU A 98 6.98 10.29 -7.23
N VAL A 99 7.81 10.97 -6.43
CA VAL A 99 9.00 11.67 -6.90
C VAL A 99 10.25 10.89 -6.49
N GLY A 100 11.22 10.78 -7.40
CA GLY A 100 12.53 10.21 -7.09
C GLY A 100 13.33 11.12 -6.15
N MET A 101 14.39 10.60 -5.54
CA MET A 101 15.37 11.42 -4.84
C MET A 101 16.38 11.99 -5.85
N GLY A 102 16.80 13.26 -5.66
CA GLY A 102 17.82 13.95 -6.46
C GLY A 102 17.26 15.09 -7.33
N GLN A 103 18.16 15.87 -7.94
CA GLN A 103 17.81 17.09 -8.68
C GLN A 103 16.96 16.85 -9.96
N ALA A 104 17.12 15.69 -10.61
CA ALA A 104 16.31 15.28 -11.76
C ALA A 104 15.24 14.27 -11.35
N ALA A 105 14.50 14.57 -10.31
CA ALA A 105 13.48 13.67 -9.74
C ALA A 105 12.40 13.33 -10.78
N LYS A 106 12.56 12.20 -11.45
CA LYS A 106 11.59 11.70 -12.42
C LYS A 106 10.29 11.32 -11.72
N LEU A 107 9.18 11.79 -12.25
CA LEU A 107 7.85 11.41 -11.78
C LEU A 107 7.62 9.91 -12.06
N ARG A 108 7.08 9.20 -11.07
CA ARG A 108 6.81 7.76 -11.13
C ARG A 108 5.30 7.52 -11.24
N ASP A 109 4.69 8.19 -12.19
CA ASP A 109 3.25 8.25 -12.38
C ASP A 109 2.72 7.29 -13.46
N ARG A 110 3.58 6.86 -14.41
CA ARG A 110 3.14 6.04 -15.55
C ARG A 110 2.31 4.83 -15.11
N VAL A 111 2.80 4.06 -14.14
CA VAL A 111 2.08 2.88 -13.64
C VAL A 111 0.71 3.23 -13.05
N LEU A 112 0.57 4.41 -12.45
CA LEU A 112 -0.70 4.86 -11.86
C LEU A 112 -1.73 5.20 -12.94
N VAL A 113 -1.30 5.83 -14.02
CA VAL A 113 -2.17 6.18 -15.17
C VAL A 113 -2.61 4.92 -15.93
N GLU A 114 -1.75 3.90 -16.01
CA GLU A 114 -2.04 2.61 -16.64
C GLU A 114 -2.90 1.69 -15.75
N LEU A 115 -3.01 1.97 -14.45
CA LEU A 115 -3.73 1.14 -13.49
C LEU A 115 -5.23 1.12 -13.79
N ALA A 116 -5.84 -0.08 -13.74
CA ALA A 116 -7.28 -0.26 -13.86
C ALA A 116 -7.98 -0.67 -12.54
N ARG A 117 -7.20 -0.93 -11.49
CA ARG A 117 -7.71 -1.40 -10.19
C ARG A 117 -7.90 -0.25 -9.23
N PRO A 118 -8.96 -0.27 -8.40
CA PRO A 118 -9.18 0.73 -7.36
C PRO A 118 -7.96 0.89 -6.47
N ILE A 119 -7.62 2.14 -6.13
CA ILE A 119 -6.45 2.44 -5.30
C ILE A 119 -6.76 3.51 -4.25
N LEU A 120 -6.35 3.24 -3.00
CA LEU A 120 -6.31 4.23 -1.93
C LEU A 120 -4.88 4.71 -1.72
N PHE A 121 -4.67 6.01 -1.84
CA PHE A 121 -3.45 6.67 -1.38
C PHE A 121 -3.64 7.15 0.06
N VAL A 122 -2.76 6.75 0.96
CA VAL A 122 -2.63 7.31 2.30
C VAL A 122 -1.35 8.12 2.34
N GLN A 123 -1.47 9.44 2.45
CA GLN A 123 -0.35 10.34 2.18
C GLN A 123 -0.19 11.42 3.24
N GLY A 124 1.04 11.62 3.72
CA GLY A 124 1.36 12.66 4.67
C GLY A 124 1.57 14.02 3.99
N THR A 125 1.12 15.12 4.62
CA THR A 125 1.29 16.49 4.06
C THR A 125 2.75 16.95 4.05
N ARG A 126 3.63 16.30 4.83
CA ARG A 126 5.06 16.60 4.91
C ARG A 126 5.93 15.61 4.13
N ASP A 127 5.31 14.73 3.35
CA ASP A 127 6.06 13.77 2.54
C ASP A 127 6.65 14.41 1.29
N LYS A 128 7.97 14.65 1.31
CA LYS A 128 8.71 15.22 0.18
C LYS A 128 8.81 14.28 -1.03
N LEU A 129 8.54 12.98 -0.87
CA LEU A 129 8.53 12.02 -1.97
C LEU A 129 7.17 11.99 -2.69
N CYS A 130 6.16 12.65 -2.14
CA CYS A 130 4.83 12.75 -2.75
C CYS A 130 4.14 14.06 -2.39
N PRO A 131 4.54 15.19 -2.98
CA PRO A 131 3.81 16.45 -2.84
C PRO A 131 2.36 16.26 -3.27
N LEU A 132 1.42 16.72 -2.46
CA LEU A 132 -0.03 16.47 -2.65
C LEU A 132 -0.58 17.12 -3.92
N ASP A 133 -0.06 18.28 -4.31
CA ASP A 133 -0.39 18.96 -5.58
C ASP A 133 -0.05 18.06 -6.78
N ARG A 134 1.17 17.52 -6.81
CA ARG A 134 1.59 16.58 -7.86
C ARG A 134 0.80 15.27 -7.85
N LEU A 135 0.48 14.75 -6.67
CA LEU A 135 -0.38 13.58 -6.57
C LEU A 135 -1.78 13.88 -7.09
N SER A 136 -2.32 15.04 -6.81
CA SER A 136 -3.62 15.50 -7.34
C SER A 136 -3.63 15.52 -8.87
N ASP A 137 -2.58 16.09 -9.49
CA ASP A 137 -2.43 16.10 -10.94
C ASP A 137 -2.35 14.70 -11.55
N VAL A 138 -1.65 13.77 -10.90
CA VAL A 138 -1.60 12.38 -11.36
C VAL A 138 -2.96 11.70 -11.22
N ARG A 139 -3.62 11.87 -10.07
CA ARG A 139 -4.93 11.28 -9.79
C ARG A 139 -6.00 11.73 -10.78
N SER A 140 -5.96 12.99 -11.23
CA SER A 140 -6.91 13.50 -12.24
C SER A 140 -6.75 12.84 -13.62
N ARG A 141 -5.59 12.25 -13.90
CA ARG A 141 -5.29 11.53 -15.15
C ARG A 141 -5.52 10.02 -15.06
N MET A 142 -5.78 9.50 -13.87
CA MET A 142 -6.05 8.08 -13.66
C MET A 142 -7.49 7.75 -14.09
N THR A 143 -7.66 6.63 -14.79
CA THR A 143 -8.99 6.07 -15.11
C THR A 143 -9.52 5.15 -14.03
N ALA A 144 -8.63 4.54 -13.24
CA ALA A 144 -9.00 3.71 -12.10
C ALA A 144 -9.69 4.53 -11.01
N PRO A 145 -10.71 3.97 -10.32
CA PRO A 145 -11.24 4.57 -9.10
C PRO A 145 -10.09 4.82 -8.10
N ASN A 146 -9.95 6.06 -7.66
CA ASN A 146 -8.84 6.40 -6.78
C ASN A 146 -9.29 7.34 -5.65
N GLU A 147 -8.86 7.03 -4.45
CA GLU A 147 -9.16 7.78 -3.23
C GLU A 147 -7.87 8.30 -2.57
N LEU A 148 -7.98 9.36 -1.81
CA LEU A 148 -6.88 9.92 -1.03
C LEU A 148 -7.31 10.14 0.41
N PHE A 149 -6.56 9.55 1.34
CA PHE A 149 -6.62 9.88 2.76
C PHE A 149 -5.37 10.66 3.14
N VAL A 150 -5.55 11.89 3.59
CA VAL A 150 -4.45 12.77 3.98
C VAL A 150 -4.17 12.63 5.47
N VAL A 151 -2.90 12.40 5.82
CA VAL A 151 -2.40 12.45 7.19
C VAL A 151 -1.77 13.83 7.40
N GLU A 152 -2.49 14.70 8.09
CA GLU A 152 -2.01 16.05 8.37
C GLU A 152 -0.76 16.04 9.24
N GLY A 153 0.26 16.77 8.87
CA GLY A 153 1.57 16.76 9.54
C GLY A 153 2.36 15.46 9.41
N GLY A 154 1.85 14.46 8.69
CA GLY A 154 2.52 13.19 8.46
C GLY A 154 3.71 13.30 7.49
N ASP A 155 4.79 12.60 7.79
CA ASP A 155 5.94 12.43 6.90
C ASP A 155 5.74 11.24 5.94
N HIS A 156 6.81 10.84 5.21
CA HIS A 156 6.81 9.66 4.33
C HIS A 156 6.44 8.33 5.04
N SER A 157 6.59 8.29 6.34
CA SER A 157 6.21 7.14 7.17
C SER A 157 4.84 7.29 7.81
N LEU A 158 4.11 8.36 7.49
CA LEU A 158 2.85 8.77 8.09
C LEU A 158 2.99 9.16 9.57
N THR A 159 4.21 9.47 10.00
CA THR A 159 4.53 9.86 11.36
C THR A 159 4.33 11.37 11.53
N VAL A 160 3.53 11.74 12.51
CA VAL A 160 3.32 13.13 12.93
C VAL A 160 4.30 13.49 14.04
N THR A 161 4.79 14.74 14.06
CA THR A 161 5.74 15.15 15.11
C THR A 161 5.07 15.20 16.48
N LYS A 162 5.83 14.92 17.54
CA LYS A 162 5.33 14.97 18.91
C LYS A 162 4.71 16.34 19.27
N THR A 163 5.32 17.43 18.78
CA THR A 163 4.80 18.79 18.99
C THR A 163 3.43 18.99 18.34
N ALA A 164 3.25 18.52 17.10
CA ALA A 164 1.98 18.65 16.39
C ALA A 164 0.90 17.77 17.05
N LEU A 165 1.24 16.55 17.45
CA LEU A 165 0.34 15.66 18.19
C LEU A 165 -0.10 16.29 19.52
N ALA A 166 0.85 16.83 20.28
CA ALA A 166 0.54 17.49 21.56
C ALA A 166 -0.36 18.72 21.36
N ALA A 167 -0.12 19.53 20.34
CA ALA A 167 -0.97 20.69 20.00
C ALA A 167 -2.40 20.29 19.60
N ALA A 168 -2.56 19.10 18.99
CA ALA A 168 -3.87 18.56 18.60
C ALA A 168 -4.55 17.76 19.74
N GLY A 169 -3.86 17.50 20.85
CA GLY A 169 -4.36 16.62 21.92
C GLY A 169 -4.48 15.15 21.47
N GLU A 170 -3.69 14.73 20.50
CA GLU A 170 -3.75 13.40 19.87
C GLU A 170 -2.48 12.59 20.12
N SER A 171 -2.56 11.29 19.91
CA SER A 171 -1.43 10.38 19.83
C SER A 171 -1.20 9.89 18.40
N GLN A 172 -0.03 9.33 18.12
CA GLN A 172 0.22 8.64 16.84
C GLN A 172 -0.74 7.45 16.66
N GLU A 173 -1.17 6.84 17.76
CA GLU A 173 -2.13 5.74 17.73
C GLU A 173 -3.50 6.17 17.21
N ASP A 174 -3.96 7.37 17.58
CA ASP A 174 -5.21 7.95 17.06
C ASP A 174 -5.12 8.23 15.57
N VAL A 175 -3.98 8.77 15.11
CA VAL A 175 -3.69 8.97 13.67
C VAL A 175 -3.72 7.63 12.93
N ASP A 176 -3.02 6.63 13.43
CA ASP A 176 -2.98 5.28 12.84
C ASP A 176 -4.37 4.65 12.83
N GLY A 177 -5.17 4.86 13.87
CA GLY A 177 -6.56 4.40 13.93
C GLY A 177 -7.42 4.97 12.81
N ARG A 178 -7.30 6.27 12.52
CA ARG A 178 -8.00 6.90 11.39
C ARG A 178 -7.54 6.35 10.04
N VAL A 179 -6.24 6.11 9.87
CA VAL A 179 -5.70 5.47 8.67
C VAL A 179 -6.31 4.09 8.48
N ILE A 180 -6.35 3.26 9.52
CA ILE A 180 -6.97 1.92 9.44
C ILE A 180 -8.46 2.01 9.14
N ALA A 181 -9.18 2.94 9.73
CA ALA A 181 -10.60 3.15 9.44
C ALA A 181 -10.84 3.54 7.96
N ALA A 182 -9.99 4.39 7.40
CA ALA A 182 -10.02 4.76 5.98
C ALA A 182 -9.76 3.54 5.08
N ILE A 183 -8.74 2.73 5.41
CA ILE A 183 -8.44 1.48 4.70
C ILE A 183 -9.62 0.53 4.78
N ALA A 184 -10.19 0.33 5.96
CA ALA A 184 -11.34 -0.56 6.15
C ALA A 184 -12.56 -0.12 5.32
N GLY A 185 -12.84 1.18 5.29
CA GLY A 185 -13.90 1.74 4.48
C GLY A 185 -13.67 1.52 2.98
N PHE A 186 -12.44 1.74 2.51
CA PHE A 186 -12.05 1.52 1.13
C PHE A 186 -12.14 0.04 0.74
N VAL A 187 -11.58 -0.87 1.53
CA VAL A 187 -11.62 -2.32 1.28
C VAL A 187 -13.07 -2.78 1.14
N ARG A 188 -13.95 -2.45 2.09
CA ARG A 188 -15.38 -2.84 2.02
C ARG A 188 -16.13 -2.35 0.79
N ARG A 189 -15.70 -1.27 0.13
CA ARG A 189 -16.33 -0.78 -1.11
C ARG A 189 -15.85 -1.50 -2.37
N HIS A 190 -14.69 -2.17 -2.27
CA HIS A 190 -14.03 -2.73 -3.45
C HIS A 190 -13.75 -4.24 -3.35
N THR A 191 -14.23 -4.88 -2.31
CA THR A 191 -14.21 -6.33 -2.11
C THR A 191 -15.60 -6.86 -1.75
#